data_a4ebe0c34748ae0ff8c14655cc475a14
#
_entry.id   a4ebe0c34748ae0ff8c14655cc475a14
#
_cell.length_a   1.000
_cell.length_b   1.000
_cell.length_c   1.000
_cell.angle_alpha   90.00
_cell.angle_beta   90.00
_cell.angle_gamma   90.00
#
_symmetry.space_group_name_H-M   'P 1'
#
loop_
_entity.id
_entity.type
_entity.pdbx_description
1 polymer ?
#
loop_
_entity_poly.entity_id
_entity_poly.type
_entity_poly.pdbx_seq_one_letter_code
_entity_poly.pdbx_strand_id
1 'polypeptide(L)'
;MNEPLLIKANYRDPGVSHYRGNPFIEALPPLKATKEAFIKHIKNYPARPKAADRKKGEILRILELANLNQIVHPLPEYSDLEIAISSLIRESYYARNPITTSDMQRRHAIAAGGKDGVPFPSNWKSSGKGFLITGLSGMGKTTYIDASLLQYQQVIEHTQYKDFPLKCRQVVWLKVRIPSDGTLRGFCIHFFQEVDLALGTNYRRQALSIGSMPAMTSLMRQVATAISLGVLFIDELQNLRMLQSGDSNAMLVFFGSLCEDLGTGIVMVGTPAVEELFTDSIRNIRKICSAGSQTIERMKKDDLQWQLFCEVLWEYQWVKNKQPLTEEIMDVWYHFTQGITAFAVLFFALAQRRAIGNSEEINVNVMSLVAHQDMAFLQPALTALASNDPKRMESFDDLVFSREFKKLEKLIGKAAYIGRDRDDNDEFEEITESQIKSDIRQETKVSLKHSDHVSLKTDDPHKPNWN
;
A
#
# COMPACT_ATOMS: atom_id res chain seq x y z
N MET A 1 -7.06 11.66 -22.67
CA MET A 1 -5.80 11.23 -22.02
C MET A 1 -5.44 12.38 -21.08
N ASN A 2 -5.45 12.14 -19.77
CA ASN A 2 -4.99 13.16 -18.83
C ASN A 2 -3.49 13.33 -19.02
N GLU A 3 -3.04 14.56 -19.18
CA GLU A 3 -1.60 14.84 -19.20
C GLU A 3 -0.96 14.35 -17.89
N PRO A 4 0.20 13.68 -17.95
CA PRO A 4 0.90 13.22 -16.76
C PRO A 4 1.19 14.42 -15.86
N LEU A 5 0.93 14.29 -14.55
CA LEU A 5 1.15 15.34 -13.57
C LEU A 5 2.66 15.50 -13.31
N LEU A 6 3.35 16.20 -14.22
CA LEU A 6 4.77 16.47 -14.11
C LEU A 6 4.99 17.62 -13.10
N ILE A 7 5.67 17.31 -12.01
CA ILE A 7 6.01 18.30 -11.00
C ILE A 7 7.50 18.64 -11.12
N LYS A 8 7.82 19.93 -11.17
CA LYS A 8 9.21 20.40 -11.17
C LYS A 8 9.88 20.08 -9.84
N ALA A 9 11.14 19.66 -9.91
CA ALA A 9 11.95 19.35 -8.74
C ALA A 9 12.05 20.57 -7.80
N ASN A 10 11.81 20.33 -6.53
CA ASN A 10 11.98 21.29 -5.44
C ASN A 10 12.94 20.68 -4.42
N TYR A 11 14.21 21.12 -4.48
CA TYR A 11 15.28 20.55 -3.66
C TYR A 11 15.24 21.09 -2.23
N ARG A 12 15.33 20.17 -1.26
CA ARG A 12 15.27 20.47 0.16
C ARG A 12 16.34 19.68 0.90
N ASP A 13 16.75 20.15 2.08
CA ASP A 13 17.61 19.35 2.95
C ASP A 13 16.88 18.04 3.32
N PRO A 14 17.48 16.88 3.01
CA PRO A 14 16.87 15.59 3.32
C PRO A 14 16.87 15.26 4.82
N GLY A 15 17.46 16.09 5.68
CA GLY A 15 17.55 15.90 7.12
C GLY A 15 18.56 14.82 7.58
N VAL A 16 19.12 14.06 6.64
CA VAL A 16 20.09 12.98 6.88
C VAL A 16 21.37 13.28 6.11
N SER A 17 22.50 13.34 6.81
CA SER A 17 23.76 13.87 6.27
C SER A 17 24.26 13.16 5.02
N HIS A 18 24.19 11.82 4.98
CA HIS A 18 24.68 11.04 3.85
C HIS A 18 23.80 11.10 2.60
N TYR A 19 22.59 11.68 2.70
CA TYR A 19 21.70 11.91 1.54
C TYR A 19 21.91 13.25 0.87
N ARG A 20 22.62 14.19 1.54
CA ARG A 20 22.87 15.52 1.00
C ARG A 20 23.73 15.46 -0.27
N GLY A 21 23.44 16.34 -1.19
CA GLY A 21 24.16 16.39 -2.47
C GLY A 21 23.66 15.41 -3.52
N ASN A 22 22.55 14.68 -3.25
CA ASN A 22 21.90 13.84 -4.23
C ASN A 22 20.57 14.49 -4.67
N PRO A 23 20.48 15.05 -5.90
CA PRO A 23 19.29 15.74 -6.38
C PRO A 23 18.03 14.86 -6.39
N PHE A 24 18.15 13.55 -6.61
CA PHE A 24 17.00 12.65 -6.58
C PHE A 24 16.43 12.45 -5.16
N ILE A 25 17.26 12.54 -4.13
CA ILE A 25 16.80 12.44 -2.74
C ILE A 25 16.31 13.80 -2.24
N GLU A 26 17.02 14.88 -2.57
CA GLU A 26 16.65 16.25 -2.15
C GLU A 26 15.34 16.73 -2.80
N ALA A 27 14.94 16.15 -3.93
CA ALA A 27 13.65 16.43 -4.58
C ALA A 27 12.46 15.67 -3.97
N LEU A 28 12.72 14.68 -3.10
CA LEU A 28 11.66 13.92 -2.41
C LEU A 28 11.01 14.78 -1.30
N PRO A 29 9.78 14.44 -0.89
CA PRO A 29 9.17 15.05 0.29
C PRO A 29 10.07 14.91 1.52
N PRO A 30 10.06 15.86 2.46
CA PRO A 30 10.87 15.79 3.67
C PRO A 30 10.51 14.55 4.49
N LEU A 31 11.50 14.01 5.20
CA LEU A 31 11.29 12.94 6.16
C LEU A 31 10.37 13.41 7.29
N LYS A 32 9.44 12.56 7.68
CA LYS A 32 8.62 12.81 8.86
C LYS A 32 9.39 12.40 10.11
N ALA A 33 9.31 13.22 11.14
CA ALA A 33 10.10 13.02 12.36
C ALA A 33 9.48 11.98 13.30
N THR A 34 8.19 11.69 13.19
CA THR A 34 7.48 10.81 14.11
C THR A 34 6.58 9.81 13.40
N LYS A 35 6.26 8.69 14.06
CA LYS A 35 5.35 7.65 13.54
C LYS A 35 3.94 8.20 13.33
N GLU A 36 3.46 9.06 14.21
CA GLU A 36 2.14 9.69 14.12
C GLU A 36 2.01 10.57 12.88
N ALA A 37 3.09 11.29 12.52
CA ALA A 37 3.12 12.10 11.31
C ALA A 37 3.02 11.26 10.04
N PHE A 38 3.53 10.03 10.04
CA PHE A 38 3.34 9.08 8.95
C PHE A 38 1.89 8.59 8.88
N ILE A 39 1.33 8.12 10.00
CA ILE A 39 -0.03 7.59 10.09
C ILE A 39 -1.07 8.62 9.64
N LYS A 40 -0.91 9.89 10.02
CA LYS A 40 -1.84 10.97 9.68
C LYS A 40 -2.07 11.13 8.17
N HIS A 41 -1.09 10.81 7.34
CA HIS A 41 -1.22 10.90 5.88
C HIS A 41 -1.92 9.71 5.24
N ILE A 42 -1.85 8.53 5.88
CA ILE A 42 -2.50 7.31 5.38
C ILE A 42 -3.97 7.31 5.72
N LYS A 43 -4.32 7.85 6.87
CA LYS A 43 -5.70 7.93 7.38
C LYS A 43 -6.59 8.68 6.40
N ASN A 44 -7.68 8.03 5.97
CA ASN A 44 -8.73 8.66 5.20
C ASN A 44 -10.10 8.35 5.81
N TYR A 45 -10.77 9.37 6.30
CA TYR A 45 -12.11 9.29 6.84
C TYR A 45 -13.00 10.27 6.07
N PRO A 46 -13.85 9.77 5.14
CA PRO A 46 -14.84 10.59 4.45
C PRO A 46 -15.75 11.32 5.42
N ALA A 47 -16.48 12.31 4.92
CA ALA A 47 -17.47 13.03 5.73
C ALA A 47 -18.54 12.05 6.29
N ARG A 48 -18.75 12.11 7.61
CA ARG A 48 -19.76 11.28 8.29
C ARG A 48 -21.17 11.72 7.90
N PRO A 49 -22.14 10.80 7.76
CA PRO A 49 -23.51 11.13 7.43
C PRO A 49 -24.16 11.95 8.56
N LYS A 50 -24.72 13.08 8.19
CA LYS A 50 -25.49 13.96 9.11
C LYS A 50 -26.93 13.45 9.26
N ALA A 51 -27.66 13.97 10.24
CA ALA A 51 -29.08 13.63 10.44
C ALA A 51 -29.94 13.92 9.19
N ALA A 52 -29.59 14.95 8.41
CA ALA A 52 -30.30 15.27 7.15
C ALA A 52 -30.04 14.21 6.07
N ASP A 53 -28.82 13.63 6.01
CA ASP A 53 -28.46 12.62 5.03
C ASP A 53 -29.23 11.31 5.28
N ARG A 54 -29.46 10.95 6.54
CA ARG A 54 -30.26 9.79 6.94
C ARG A 54 -31.75 9.93 6.59
N LYS A 55 -32.26 11.16 6.37
CA LYS A 55 -33.62 11.41 5.94
C LYS A 55 -33.84 11.38 4.43
N LYS A 56 -32.76 11.29 3.63
CA LYS A 56 -32.83 11.13 2.17
C LYS A 56 -33.58 9.84 1.77
N GLY A 57 -34.04 9.80 0.54
CA GLY A 57 -34.68 8.60 -0.02
C GLY A 57 -33.77 7.37 0.05
N GLU A 58 -34.35 6.18 0.09
CA GLU A 58 -33.66 4.91 0.27
C GLU A 58 -32.55 4.67 -0.75
N ILE A 59 -32.85 4.89 -2.04
CA ILE A 59 -31.87 4.69 -3.13
C ILE A 59 -30.64 5.57 -2.92
N LEU A 60 -30.83 6.84 -2.56
CA LEU A 60 -29.71 7.76 -2.34
C LEU A 60 -28.84 7.29 -1.17
N ARG A 61 -29.45 6.84 -0.08
CA ARG A 61 -28.72 6.33 1.09
C ARG A 61 -27.96 5.04 0.77
N ILE A 62 -28.56 4.15 -0.04
CA ILE A 62 -27.88 2.92 -0.50
C ILE A 62 -26.66 3.28 -1.37
N LEU A 63 -26.75 4.27 -2.25
CA LEU A 63 -25.61 4.70 -3.07
C LEU A 63 -24.49 5.33 -2.22
N GLU A 64 -24.84 6.03 -1.14
CA GLU A 64 -23.87 6.60 -0.21
C GLU A 64 -23.04 5.55 0.54
N LEU A 65 -23.49 4.28 0.63
CA LEU A 65 -22.71 3.20 1.25
C LEU A 65 -21.38 2.97 0.55
N ALA A 66 -21.23 3.37 -0.72
CA ALA A 66 -19.96 3.31 -1.44
C ALA A 66 -18.84 4.10 -0.73
N ASN A 67 -19.17 5.10 0.07
CA ASN A 67 -18.20 5.88 0.85
C ASN A 67 -17.46 5.03 1.90
N LEU A 68 -18.04 3.92 2.36
CA LEU A 68 -17.36 3.00 3.28
C LEU A 68 -16.05 2.44 2.68
N ASN A 69 -16.01 2.24 1.37
CA ASN A 69 -14.82 1.73 0.67
C ASN A 69 -13.68 2.76 0.61
N GLN A 70 -13.95 4.02 0.94
CA GLN A 70 -12.93 5.07 0.98
C GLN A 70 -12.27 5.19 2.36
N ILE A 71 -12.81 4.50 3.37
CA ILE A 71 -12.26 4.54 4.73
C ILE A 71 -10.94 3.79 4.75
N VAL A 72 -9.87 4.50 5.10
CA VAL A 72 -8.56 3.92 5.39
C VAL A 72 -8.29 4.13 6.87
N HIS A 73 -8.45 3.06 7.64
CA HIS A 73 -8.13 3.04 9.07
C HIS A 73 -6.70 2.52 9.25
N PRO A 74 -5.81 3.32 9.86
CA PRO A 74 -4.42 2.91 10.07
C PRO A 74 -4.32 1.72 11.02
N LEU A 75 -3.58 0.69 10.62
CA LEU A 75 -3.18 -0.43 11.49
C LEU A 75 -1.82 -0.12 12.12
N PRO A 76 -1.48 -0.75 13.26
CA PRO A 76 -0.21 -0.51 13.96
C PRO A 76 1.02 -0.69 13.06
N GLU A 77 0.99 -1.71 12.19
CA GLU A 77 2.08 -2.05 11.28
C GLU A 77 2.36 -0.96 10.24
N TYR A 78 1.39 -0.09 9.96
CA TYR A 78 1.52 0.92 8.90
C TYR A 78 2.61 1.94 9.19
N SER A 79 2.89 2.24 10.47
CA SER A 79 3.97 3.16 10.83
C SER A 79 5.35 2.61 10.46
N ASP A 80 5.58 1.33 10.70
CA ASP A 80 6.85 0.67 10.41
C ASP A 80 7.00 0.42 8.89
N LEU A 81 5.90 0.09 8.23
CA LEU A 81 5.83 0.01 6.77
C LEU A 81 6.19 1.35 6.10
N GLU A 82 5.68 2.48 6.61
CA GLU A 82 5.99 3.80 6.09
C GLU A 82 7.47 4.16 6.24
N ILE A 83 8.06 3.84 7.39
CA ILE A 83 9.49 4.02 7.62
C ILE A 83 10.28 3.17 6.62
N ALA A 84 9.90 1.91 6.44
CA ALA A 84 10.55 0.99 5.50
C ALA A 84 10.45 1.49 4.06
N ILE A 85 9.26 1.86 3.58
CA ILE A 85 9.04 2.38 2.23
C ILE A 85 9.80 3.70 2.02
N SER A 86 9.72 4.62 2.99
CA SER A 86 10.42 5.91 2.93
C SER A 86 11.94 5.74 2.84
N SER A 87 12.48 4.81 3.63
CA SER A 87 13.91 4.45 3.58
C SER A 87 14.26 3.80 2.25
N LEU A 88 13.46 2.84 1.79
CA LEU A 88 13.72 2.10 0.55
C LEU A 88 13.75 3.03 -0.66
N ILE A 89 12.84 3.99 -0.76
CA ILE A 89 12.84 4.99 -1.84
C ILE A 89 14.14 5.80 -1.83
N ARG A 90 14.61 6.26 -0.68
CA ARG A 90 15.85 7.05 -0.57
C ARG A 90 17.10 6.22 -0.79
N GLU A 91 17.18 5.06 -0.16
CA GLU A 91 18.29 4.11 -0.35
C GLU A 91 18.45 3.71 -1.82
N SER A 92 17.34 3.52 -2.55
CA SER A 92 17.41 3.21 -3.98
C SER A 92 18.16 4.27 -4.78
N TYR A 93 18.15 5.53 -4.35
CA TYR A 93 18.87 6.62 -5.01
C TYR A 93 20.25 6.89 -4.45
N TYR A 94 20.61 6.36 -3.30
CA TYR A 94 21.86 6.68 -2.62
C TYR A 94 23.08 6.45 -3.52
N ALA A 95 23.21 5.28 -4.12
CA ALA A 95 24.31 4.98 -5.05
C ALA A 95 24.10 5.55 -6.47
N ARG A 96 22.90 6.08 -6.78
CA ARG A 96 22.49 6.57 -8.10
C ARG A 96 22.39 8.07 -8.17
N ASN A 97 23.41 8.75 -7.64
CA ASN A 97 23.48 10.19 -7.71
C ASN A 97 23.84 10.65 -9.14
N PRO A 98 22.92 11.32 -9.88
CA PRO A 98 23.06 11.59 -11.31
C PRO A 98 24.18 12.57 -11.67
N ILE A 99 24.74 13.28 -10.69
CA ILE A 99 25.85 14.21 -10.89
C ILE A 99 27.22 13.56 -10.64
N THR A 100 27.26 12.28 -10.30
CA THR A 100 28.53 11.55 -10.08
C THR A 100 28.97 10.81 -11.34
N THR A 101 30.28 10.78 -11.57
CA THR A 101 30.89 10.05 -12.68
C THR A 101 30.50 8.55 -12.64
N SER A 102 30.45 7.96 -11.46
CA SER A 102 30.12 6.55 -11.29
C SER A 102 28.70 6.22 -11.79
N ASP A 103 27.67 7.06 -11.47
CA ASP A 103 26.32 6.83 -11.98
C ASP A 103 26.21 7.12 -13.48
N MET A 104 26.93 8.12 -13.98
CA MET A 104 26.96 8.40 -15.43
C MET A 104 27.55 7.21 -16.22
N GLN A 105 28.66 6.63 -15.76
CA GLN A 105 29.25 5.45 -16.37
C GLN A 105 28.30 4.23 -16.31
N ARG A 106 27.65 4.01 -15.15
CA ARG A 106 26.66 2.96 -15.00
C ARG A 106 25.50 3.10 -16.01
N ARG A 107 24.93 4.30 -16.11
CA ARG A 107 23.83 4.60 -17.06
C ARG A 107 24.26 4.34 -18.49
N HIS A 108 25.47 4.74 -18.84
CA HIS A 108 26.02 4.50 -20.17
C HIS A 108 26.21 3.00 -20.46
N ALA A 109 26.74 2.24 -19.52
CA ALA A 109 26.91 0.78 -19.65
C ALA A 109 25.57 0.07 -19.85
N ILE A 110 24.52 0.46 -19.08
CA ILE A 110 23.18 -0.12 -19.22
C ILE A 110 22.54 0.27 -20.56
N ALA A 111 22.69 1.53 -20.99
CA ALA A 111 22.17 2.01 -22.28
C ALA A 111 22.82 1.28 -23.47
N ALA A 112 24.07 0.92 -23.36
CA ALA A 112 24.79 0.13 -24.36
C ALA A 112 24.28 -1.33 -24.46
N GLY A 113 23.45 -1.77 -23.51
CA GLY A 113 22.78 -3.08 -23.59
C GLY A 113 23.74 -4.29 -23.47
N GLY A 114 24.89 -4.13 -22.79
CA GLY A 114 25.92 -5.18 -22.71
C GLY A 114 26.71 -5.40 -24.01
N LYS A 115 26.67 -4.45 -24.94
CA LYS A 115 27.56 -4.48 -26.11
C LYS A 115 29.01 -4.42 -25.66
N ASP A 116 29.85 -5.21 -26.28
CA ASP A 116 31.27 -5.27 -26.01
C ASP A 116 31.91 -3.89 -26.02
N GLY A 117 32.67 -3.57 -24.98
CA GLY A 117 33.46 -2.35 -24.88
C GLY A 117 32.98 -1.26 -23.94
N VAL A 118 31.80 -1.39 -23.31
CA VAL A 118 31.36 -0.44 -22.27
C VAL A 118 31.38 -1.13 -20.90
N PRO A 119 32.48 -0.98 -20.13
CA PRO A 119 32.59 -1.67 -18.85
C PRO A 119 31.67 -1.04 -17.82
N PHE A 120 31.07 -1.90 -17.00
CA PHE A 120 30.36 -1.46 -15.80
C PHE A 120 31.37 -0.92 -14.77
N PRO A 121 31.09 0.19 -14.06
CA PRO A 121 32.07 0.75 -13.13
C PRO A 121 32.43 -0.26 -12.03
N SER A 122 33.71 -0.60 -11.89
CA SER A 122 34.19 -1.61 -10.94
C SER A 122 33.97 -1.26 -9.47
N ASN A 123 33.87 0.04 -9.17
CA ASN A 123 33.66 0.56 -7.82
C ASN A 123 32.18 0.85 -7.51
N TRP A 124 31.27 0.64 -8.45
CA TRP A 124 29.84 0.88 -8.20
C TRP A 124 29.25 -0.26 -7.38
N LYS A 125 28.59 0.08 -6.28
CA LYS A 125 27.86 -0.85 -5.44
C LYS A 125 26.40 -0.40 -5.37
N SER A 126 25.49 -1.31 -5.67
CA SER A 126 24.06 -1.05 -5.55
C SER A 126 23.66 -0.75 -4.12
N SER A 127 22.79 0.23 -3.97
CA SER A 127 22.04 0.48 -2.73
C SER A 127 20.57 0.04 -2.84
N GLY A 128 20.18 -0.56 -3.97
CA GLY A 128 18.84 -1.12 -4.16
C GLY A 128 18.62 -2.33 -3.25
N LYS A 129 17.46 -2.36 -2.61
CA LYS A 129 17.05 -3.42 -1.67
C LYS A 129 15.64 -3.88 -2.00
N GLY A 130 15.31 -5.11 -1.60
CA GLY A 130 13.97 -5.65 -1.70
C GLY A 130 13.30 -5.76 -0.34
N PHE A 131 12.00 -5.53 -0.30
CA PHE A 131 11.15 -5.62 0.88
C PHE A 131 9.89 -6.42 0.57
N LEU A 132 9.43 -7.24 1.51
CA LEU A 132 8.25 -8.08 1.33
C LEU A 132 7.13 -7.65 2.28
N ILE A 133 5.94 -7.39 1.73
CA ILE A 133 4.71 -7.14 2.49
C ILE A 133 3.79 -8.33 2.27
N THR A 134 3.40 -8.98 3.37
CA THR A 134 2.46 -10.10 3.34
C THR A 134 1.25 -9.83 4.21
N GLY A 135 0.20 -10.58 4.02
CA GLY A 135 -1.02 -10.50 4.83
C GLY A 135 -2.16 -11.21 4.14
N LEU A 136 -3.18 -11.57 4.90
CA LEU A 136 -4.37 -12.24 4.38
C LEU A 136 -5.02 -11.44 3.26
N SER A 137 -5.73 -12.13 2.37
CA SER A 137 -6.57 -11.44 1.39
C SER A 137 -7.62 -10.59 2.11
N GLY A 138 -7.80 -9.34 1.65
CA GLY A 138 -8.75 -8.41 2.29
C GLY A 138 -8.20 -7.61 3.48
N MET A 139 -6.93 -7.75 3.86
CA MET A 139 -6.31 -6.95 4.94
C MET A 139 -5.93 -5.52 4.52
N GLY A 140 -6.27 -5.10 3.31
CA GLY A 140 -6.04 -3.73 2.87
C GLY A 140 -4.60 -3.42 2.42
N LYS A 141 -3.76 -4.43 2.11
CA LYS A 141 -2.37 -4.24 1.63
C LYS A 141 -2.27 -3.23 0.49
N THR A 142 -3.04 -3.45 -0.58
CA THR A 142 -3.04 -2.58 -1.76
C THR A 142 -3.57 -1.19 -1.43
N THR A 143 -4.62 -1.09 -0.62
CA THR A 143 -5.20 0.19 -0.15
C THR A 143 -4.17 0.99 0.64
N TYR A 144 -3.45 0.33 1.54
CA TYR A 144 -2.37 0.93 2.31
C TYR A 144 -1.27 1.48 1.39
N ILE A 145 -0.79 0.66 0.44
CA ILE A 145 0.25 1.07 -0.50
C ILE A 145 -0.20 2.28 -1.33
N ASP A 146 -1.43 2.27 -1.83
CA ASP A 146 -1.97 3.39 -2.59
C ASP A 146 -2.03 4.67 -1.75
N ALA A 147 -2.47 4.58 -0.50
CA ALA A 147 -2.48 5.72 0.43
C ALA A 147 -1.06 6.22 0.75
N SER A 148 -0.11 5.31 0.96
CA SER A 148 1.30 5.63 1.19
C SER A 148 1.91 6.35 -0.01
N LEU A 149 1.68 5.85 -1.21
CA LEU A 149 2.25 6.40 -2.45
C LEU A 149 1.73 7.80 -2.79
N LEU A 150 0.53 8.17 -2.33
CA LEU A 150 0.00 9.54 -2.49
C LEU A 150 0.90 10.61 -1.84
N GLN A 151 1.78 10.24 -0.93
CA GLN A 151 2.73 11.16 -0.30
C GLN A 151 3.90 11.53 -1.22
N TYR A 152 4.15 10.71 -2.24
CA TYR A 152 5.28 10.87 -3.17
C TYR A 152 4.78 11.25 -4.55
N GLN A 153 5.34 12.32 -5.11
CA GLN A 153 5.10 12.63 -6.51
C GLN A 153 5.61 11.47 -7.36
N GLN A 154 4.75 10.94 -8.24
CA GLN A 154 5.14 9.82 -9.07
C GLN A 154 6.25 10.20 -10.04
N VAL A 155 6.15 11.38 -10.67
CA VAL A 155 7.12 11.87 -11.63
C VAL A 155 7.60 13.27 -11.27
N ILE A 156 8.91 13.41 -11.10
CA ILE A 156 9.59 14.69 -10.85
C ILE A 156 10.44 15.05 -12.07
N GLU A 157 10.26 16.24 -12.59
CA GLU A 157 11.05 16.79 -13.69
C GLU A 157 12.19 17.63 -13.13
N HIS A 158 13.42 17.25 -13.49
CA HIS A 158 14.64 17.99 -13.17
C HIS A 158 15.08 18.79 -14.38
N THR A 159 15.46 20.04 -14.17
CA THR A 159 16.01 20.92 -15.20
C THR A 159 17.41 21.39 -14.84
N GLN A 160 17.64 21.67 -13.56
CA GLN A 160 18.90 22.16 -13.02
C GLN A 160 18.99 21.78 -11.53
N TYR A 161 20.19 21.46 -11.06
CA TYR A 161 20.51 21.25 -9.66
C TYR A 161 21.72 22.07 -9.30
N LYS A 162 21.55 23.10 -8.45
CA LYS A 162 22.58 24.13 -8.18
C LYS A 162 23.11 24.66 -9.51
N ASP A 163 24.42 24.61 -9.76
CA ASP A 163 25.08 25.07 -10.98
C ASP A 163 25.15 24.00 -12.09
N PHE A 164 24.62 22.78 -11.84
CA PHE A 164 24.66 21.69 -12.80
C PHE A 164 23.36 21.61 -13.63
N PRO A 165 23.45 21.60 -14.98
CA PRO A 165 22.31 21.30 -15.81
C PRO A 165 21.91 19.81 -15.60
N LEU A 166 20.69 19.56 -15.16
CA LEU A 166 20.16 18.21 -14.89
C LEU A 166 18.80 18.06 -15.59
N LYS A 167 18.82 17.67 -16.86
CA LYS A 167 17.60 17.47 -17.65
C LYS A 167 17.22 15.99 -17.64
N CYS A 168 16.37 15.58 -16.71
CA CYS A 168 15.87 14.20 -16.64
C CYS A 168 14.52 14.15 -15.92
N ARG A 169 13.83 13.02 -16.09
CA ARG A 169 12.62 12.67 -15.34
C ARG A 169 12.96 11.59 -14.33
N GLN A 170 12.53 11.80 -13.11
CA GLN A 170 12.65 10.86 -12.01
C GLN A 170 11.28 10.24 -11.77
N VAL A 171 11.11 8.97 -12.07
CA VAL A 171 9.93 8.19 -11.68
C VAL A 171 10.21 7.60 -10.31
N VAL A 172 9.61 8.19 -9.28
CA VAL A 172 9.88 7.83 -7.87
C VAL A 172 9.38 6.42 -7.57
N TRP A 173 8.22 6.07 -8.11
CA TRP A 173 7.61 4.75 -7.94
C TRP A 173 6.78 4.34 -9.13
N LEU A 174 6.75 3.03 -9.38
CA LEU A 174 5.80 2.36 -10.26
C LEU A 174 5.16 1.20 -9.51
N LYS A 175 3.86 0.96 -9.76
CA LYS A 175 3.15 -0.20 -9.22
C LYS A 175 2.75 -1.11 -10.38
N VAL A 176 3.20 -2.36 -10.35
CA VAL A 176 2.95 -3.37 -11.38
C VAL A 176 2.35 -4.60 -10.72
N ARG A 177 1.29 -5.14 -11.29
CA ARG A 177 0.71 -6.41 -10.85
C ARG A 177 1.31 -7.57 -11.63
N ILE A 178 1.58 -8.65 -10.94
CA ILE A 178 1.87 -9.93 -11.60
C ILE A 178 0.59 -10.36 -12.35
N PRO A 179 0.67 -10.65 -13.65
CA PRO A 179 -0.49 -11.14 -14.38
C PRO A 179 -0.97 -12.50 -13.84
N SER A 180 -2.23 -12.85 -14.09
CA SER A 180 -2.82 -14.09 -13.58
C SER A 180 -2.16 -15.37 -14.11
N ASP A 181 -1.49 -15.28 -15.28
CA ASP A 181 -0.68 -16.36 -15.85
C ASP A 181 0.74 -16.42 -15.28
N GLY A 182 1.12 -15.48 -14.41
CA GLY A 182 2.41 -15.40 -13.74
C GLY A 182 3.60 -15.09 -14.64
N THR A 183 3.44 -14.96 -15.96
CA THR A 183 4.56 -14.94 -16.91
C THR A 183 5.44 -13.71 -16.81
N LEU A 184 6.78 -13.88 -16.96
CA LEU A 184 7.74 -12.78 -17.02
C LEU A 184 7.46 -11.85 -18.21
N ARG A 185 6.98 -12.39 -19.32
CA ARG A 185 6.59 -11.60 -20.50
C ARG A 185 5.42 -10.67 -20.18
N GLY A 186 4.38 -11.20 -19.56
CA GLY A 186 3.22 -10.44 -19.12
C GLY A 186 3.60 -9.36 -18.10
N PHE A 187 4.46 -9.67 -17.15
CA PHE A 187 4.98 -8.72 -16.19
C PHE A 187 5.75 -7.55 -16.86
N CYS A 188 6.65 -7.86 -17.81
CA CYS A 188 7.36 -6.81 -18.56
C CYS A 188 6.41 -5.92 -19.36
N ILE A 189 5.37 -6.50 -19.98
CA ILE A 189 4.35 -5.73 -20.72
C ILE A 189 3.57 -4.81 -19.78
N HIS A 190 3.18 -5.29 -18.59
CA HIS A 190 2.54 -4.45 -17.56
C HIS A 190 3.47 -3.34 -17.09
N PHE A 191 4.75 -3.63 -16.86
CA PHE A 191 5.74 -2.60 -16.52
C PHE A 191 5.78 -1.48 -17.56
N PHE A 192 5.87 -1.81 -18.85
CA PHE A 192 5.89 -0.80 -19.90
C PHE A 192 4.57 -0.03 -20.00
N GLN A 193 3.45 -0.67 -19.74
CA GLN A 193 2.15 0.00 -19.68
C GLN A 193 2.11 1.04 -18.56
N GLU A 194 2.60 0.70 -17.36
CA GLU A 194 2.64 1.64 -16.23
C GLU A 194 3.62 2.80 -16.49
N VAL A 195 4.75 2.55 -17.17
CA VAL A 195 5.66 3.62 -17.63
C VAL A 195 4.96 4.55 -18.62
N ASP A 196 4.24 3.99 -19.58
CA ASP A 196 3.52 4.77 -20.59
C ASP A 196 2.42 5.62 -19.95
N LEU A 197 1.70 5.10 -18.96
CA LEU A 197 0.70 5.86 -18.19
C LEU A 197 1.34 7.00 -17.38
N ALA A 198 2.49 6.76 -16.77
CA ALA A 198 3.17 7.76 -15.95
C ALA A 198 3.82 8.89 -16.78
N LEU A 199 4.30 8.60 -17.97
CA LEU A 199 5.15 9.50 -18.77
C LEU A 199 4.55 9.94 -20.10
N GLY A 200 3.42 9.36 -20.52
CA GLY A 200 2.84 9.60 -21.86
C GLY A 200 3.69 9.04 -23.01
N THR A 201 4.42 7.95 -22.76
CA THR A 201 5.31 7.29 -23.75
C THR A 201 4.60 6.14 -24.46
N ASN A 202 5.36 5.34 -25.23
CA ASN A 202 4.81 4.27 -26.08
C ASN A 202 5.67 2.98 -26.02
N TYR A 203 6.31 2.71 -24.89
CA TYR A 203 7.18 1.55 -24.69
C TYR A 203 6.44 0.22 -24.77
N ARG A 204 5.17 0.16 -24.31
CA ARG A 204 4.34 -1.05 -24.40
C ARG A 204 4.22 -1.52 -25.85
N ARG A 205 3.99 -0.61 -26.79
CA ARG A 205 3.90 -0.96 -28.22
C ARG A 205 5.21 -1.55 -28.73
N GLN A 206 6.35 -0.96 -28.34
CA GLN A 206 7.67 -1.48 -28.67
C GLN A 206 7.89 -2.87 -28.07
N ALA A 207 7.56 -3.06 -26.79
CA ALA A 207 7.70 -4.34 -26.08
C ALA A 207 6.89 -5.48 -26.73
N LEU A 208 5.68 -5.19 -27.21
CA LEU A 208 4.84 -6.19 -27.89
C LEU A 208 5.48 -6.74 -29.16
N SER A 209 6.33 -5.96 -29.86
CA SER A 209 7.04 -6.41 -31.07
C SER A 209 8.30 -7.24 -30.78
N ILE A 210 8.75 -7.30 -29.52
CA ILE A 210 9.95 -8.05 -29.14
C ILE A 210 9.59 -9.53 -28.94
N GLY A 211 10.19 -10.41 -29.73
CA GLY A 211 10.00 -11.87 -29.62
C GLY A 211 10.85 -12.52 -28.51
N SER A 212 12.03 -11.97 -28.23
CA SER A 212 13.02 -12.55 -27.33
C SER A 212 12.91 -12.02 -25.89
N MET A 213 12.85 -12.90 -24.88
CA MET A 213 12.84 -12.50 -23.48
C MET A 213 14.10 -11.77 -23.03
N PRO A 214 15.34 -12.19 -23.40
CA PRO A 214 16.53 -11.42 -23.10
C PRO A 214 16.48 -9.98 -23.64
N ALA A 215 15.98 -9.78 -24.85
CA ALA A 215 15.84 -8.45 -25.42
C ALA A 215 14.78 -7.62 -24.67
N MET A 216 13.67 -8.23 -24.27
CA MET A 216 12.61 -7.57 -23.48
C MET A 216 13.10 -7.15 -22.10
N THR A 217 13.80 -8.02 -21.37
CA THR A 217 14.38 -7.70 -20.07
C THR A 217 15.50 -6.66 -20.17
N SER A 218 16.28 -6.69 -21.25
CA SER A 218 17.28 -5.65 -21.56
C SER A 218 16.60 -4.29 -21.77
N LEU A 219 15.54 -4.22 -22.58
CA LEU A 219 14.76 -2.98 -22.77
C LEU A 219 14.18 -2.49 -21.43
N MET A 220 13.63 -3.38 -20.61
CA MET A 220 13.11 -3.01 -19.29
C MET A 220 14.18 -2.36 -18.40
N ARG A 221 15.40 -2.92 -18.36
CA ARG A 221 16.53 -2.35 -17.62
C ARG A 221 16.94 -0.97 -18.16
N GLN A 222 16.99 -0.82 -19.48
CA GLN A 222 17.31 0.46 -20.12
C GLN A 222 16.26 1.52 -19.79
N VAL A 223 14.98 1.19 -19.91
CA VAL A 223 13.87 2.10 -19.60
C VAL A 223 13.87 2.46 -18.12
N ALA A 224 13.96 1.49 -17.20
CA ALA A 224 14.03 1.74 -15.76
C ALA A 224 15.18 2.69 -15.37
N THR A 225 16.33 2.56 -16.06
CA THR A 225 17.49 3.44 -15.87
C THR A 225 17.25 4.83 -16.45
N ALA A 226 16.70 4.93 -17.65
CA ALA A 226 16.42 6.19 -18.33
C ALA A 226 15.43 7.06 -17.56
N ILE A 227 14.40 6.44 -16.99
CA ILE A 227 13.37 7.12 -16.18
C ILE A 227 13.81 7.31 -14.71
N SER A 228 15.02 6.93 -14.34
CA SER A 228 15.53 6.99 -12.97
C SER A 228 14.55 6.38 -11.96
N LEU A 229 14.03 5.18 -12.25
CA LEU A 229 13.03 4.51 -11.44
C LEU A 229 13.54 4.28 -10.01
N GLY A 230 12.85 4.83 -9.00
CA GLY A 230 13.18 4.68 -7.59
C GLY A 230 12.82 3.30 -7.07
N VAL A 231 11.54 3.06 -6.90
CA VAL A 231 11.01 1.79 -6.35
C VAL A 231 9.97 1.20 -7.28
N LEU A 232 10.04 -0.11 -7.45
CA LEU A 232 9.05 -0.92 -8.15
C LEU A 232 8.22 -1.69 -7.12
N PHE A 233 6.92 -1.39 -7.05
CA PHE A 233 5.95 -2.16 -6.26
C PHE A 233 5.41 -3.28 -7.13
N ILE A 234 5.54 -4.50 -6.68
CA ILE A 234 5.10 -5.73 -7.36
C ILE A 234 3.96 -6.33 -6.54
N ASP A 235 2.74 -6.16 -7.01
CA ASP A 235 1.53 -6.66 -6.34
C ASP A 235 1.10 -8.01 -6.91
N GLU A 236 0.30 -8.78 -6.14
CA GLU A 236 -0.20 -10.11 -6.48
C GLU A 236 0.93 -11.14 -6.69
N LEU A 237 1.95 -11.10 -5.83
CA LEU A 237 3.13 -11.97 -5.96
C LEU A 237 2.77 -13.47 -5.97
N GLN A 238 1.67 -13.87 -5.32
CA GLN A 238 1.18 -15.26 -5.30
C GLN A 238 0.82 -15.79 -6.70
N ASN A 239 0.57 -14.93 -7.69
CA ASN A 239 0.29 -15.38 -9.06
C ASN A 239 1.49 -16.11 -9.69
N LEU A 240 2.71 -15.94 -9.15
CA LEU A 240 3.88 -16.70 -9.59
C LEU A 240 3.75 -18.20 -9.32
N ARG A 241 2.87 -18.62 -8.39
CA ARG A 241 2.59 -20.05 -8.12
C ARG A 241 1.97 -20.77 -9.32
N MET A 242 1.32 -20.04 -10.22
CA MET A 242 0.75 -20.60 -11.44
C MET A 242 1.80 -21.08 -12.44
N LEU A 243 3.07 -20.67 -12.26
CA LEU A 243 4.19 -21.11 -13.04
C LEU A 243 4.77 -22.44 -12.53
N GLN A 244 5.48 -23.15 -13.40
CA GLN A 244 6.33 -24.25 -12.95
C GLN A 244 7.44 -23.70 -12.02
N SER A 245 7.91 -24.48 -11.06
CA SER A 245 8.86 -24.04 -10.03
C SER A 245 10.15 -23.41 -10.59
N GLY A 246 10.62 -23.86 -11.75
CA GLY A 246 11.78 -23.27 -12.43
C GLY A 246 11.56 -21.86 -12.93
N ASP A 247 10.38 -21.55 -13.47
CA ASP A 247 10.04 -20.24 -14.03
C ASP A 247 9.77 -19.21 -12.95
N SER A 248 9.09 -19.61 -11.85
CA SER A 248 8.88 -18.72 -10.69
C SER A 248 10.20 -18.32 -10.04
N ASN A 249 11.13 -19.26 -9.88
CA ASN A 249 12.48 -18.98 -9.39
C ASN A 249 13.25 -18.03 -10.32
N ALA A 250 13.20 -18.24 -11.64
CA ALA A 250 13.80 -17.33 -12.62
C ALA A 250 13.28 -15.90 -12.51
N MET A 251 11.99 -15.74 -12.22
CA MET A 251 11.38 -14.43 -12.02
C MET A 251 11.84 -13.76 -10.72
N LEU A 252 11.96 -14.51 -9.61
CA LEU A 252 12.53 -14.00 -8.37
C LEU A 252 14.00 -13.58 -8.54
N VAL A 253 14.81 -14.38 -9.28
CA VAL A 253 16.18 -14.03 -9.64
C VAL A 253 16.22 -12.74 -10.48
N PHE A 254 15.29 -12.58 -11.42
CA PHE A 254 15.18 -11.36 -12.20
C PHE A 254 14.89 -10.14 -11.32
N PHE A 255 13.97 -10.23 -10.37
CA PHE A 255 13.71 -9.14 -9.41
C PHE A 255 14.98 -8.81 -8.59
N GLY A 256 15.69 -9.83 -8.11
CA GLY A 256 16.96 -9.63 -7.42
C GLY A 256 17.98 -8.86 -8.27
N SER A 257 18.03 -9.18 -9.59
CA SER A 257 18.93 -8.48 -10.51
C SER A 257 18.57 -7.01 -10.73
N LEU A 258 17.28 -6.65 -10.64
CA LEU A 258 16.87 -5.23 -10.70
C LEU A 258 17.40 -4.44 -9.48
N CYS A 259 17.45 -5.05 -8.30
CA CYS A 259 18.08 -4.43 -7.14
C CYS A 259 19.60 -4.32 -7.30
N GLU A 260 20.25 -5.40 -7.71
CA GLU A 260 21.73 -5.48 -7.76
C GLU A 260 22.31 -4.65 -8.92
N ASP A 261 21.76 -4.78 -10.12
CA ASP A 261 22.30 -4.14 -11.32
C ASP A 261 21.85 -2.71 -11.50
N LEU A 262 20.56 -2.43 -11.20
CA LEU A 262 19.99 -1.10 -11.43
C LEU A 262 20.00 -0.22 -10.18
N GLY A 263 20.09 -0.80 -9.00
CA GLY A 263 19.94 -0.09 -7.75
C GLY A 263 18.49 0.34 -7.48
N THR A 264 17.51 -0.24 -8.19
CA THR A 264 16.09 0.04 -7.97
C THR A 264 15.63 -0.68 -6.71
N GLY A 265 14.87 0.00 -5.85
CA GLY A 265 14.19 -0.64 -4.74
C GLY A 265 13.02 -1.51 -5.23
N ILE A 266 12.75 -2.62 -4.57
CA ILE A 266 11.62 -3.49 -4.89
C ILE A 266 10.78 -3.72 -3.64
N VAL A 267 9.47 -3.47 -3.73
CA VAL A 267 8.48 -3.85 -2.72
C VAL A 267 7.59 -4.92 -3.31
N MET A 268 7.67 -6.12 -2.78
CA MET A 268 6.84 -7.25 -3.17
C MET A 268 5.65 -7.34 -2.22
N VAL A 269 4.47 -7.60 -2.77
CA VAL A 269 3.22 -7.68 -2.02
C VAL A 269 2.48 -8.95 -2.37
N GLY A 270 2.07 -9.70 -1.37
CA GLY A 270 1.37 -10.96 -1.60
C GLY A 270 0.55 -11.45 -0.42
N THR A 271 -0.17 -12.53 -0.65
CA THR A 271 -0.90 -13.29 0.37
C THR A 271 0.02 -14.35 1.00
N PRO A 272 -0.42 -15.08 2.03
CA PRO A 272 0.34 -16.21 2.58
C PRO A 272 0.78 -17.24 1.54
N ALA A 273 0.04 -17.37 0.46
CA ALA A 273 0.36 -18.28 -0.64
C ALA A 273 1.73 -18.05 -1.29
N VAL A 274 2.37 -16.88 -1.09
CA VAL A 274 3.74 -16.62 -1.55
C VAL A 274 4.79 -17.49 -0.85
N GLU A 275 4.44 -18.13 0.23
CA GLU A 275 5.34 -18.98 1.00
C GLU A 275 6.00 -20.08 0.16
N GLU A 276 5.22 -20.72 -0.69
CA GLU A 276 5.71 -21.78 -1.57
C GLU A 276 6.83 -21.29 -2.50
N LEU A 277 6.78 -20.01 -2.90
CA LEU A 277 7.81 -19.41 -3.75
C LEU A 277 9.18 -19.32 -3.05
N PHE A 278 9.17 -19.36 -1.72
CA PHE A 278 10.36 -19.12 -0.90
C PHE A 278 10.96 -20.38 -0.28
N THR A 279 10.32 -21.54 -0.41
CA THR A 279 10.82 -22.81 0.15
C THR A 279 12.08 -23.31 -0.51
N ASP A 280 12.26 -23.06 -1.81
CA ASP A 280 13.31 -23.69 -2.61
C ASP A 280 14.65 -22.94 -2.62
N SER A 281 14.72 -21.68 -2.14
CA SER A 281 15.97 -20.92 -2.25
C SER A 281 16.16 -19.82 -1.21
N ILE A 282 16.69 -20.16 -0.05
CA ILE A 282 17.09 -19.21 1.01
C ILE A 282 18.04 -18.11 0.47
N ARG A 283 18.91 -18.45 -0.49
CA ARG A 283 19.85 -17.50 -1.08
C ARG A 283 19.13 -16.37 -1.84
N ASN A 284 18.12 -16.72 -2.63
CA ASN A 284 17.36 -15.74 -3.41
C ASN A 284 16.52 -14.85 -2.48
N ILE A 285 15.92 -15.43 -1.45
CA ILE A 285 15.14 -14.70 -0.45
C ILE A 285 15.97 -13.61 0.21
N ARG A 286 17.17 -13.93 0.69
CA ARG A 286 18.06 -12.94 1.32
C ARG A 286 18.41 -11.77 0.40
N LYS A 287 18.43 -11.99 -0.91
CA LYS A 287 18.69 -10.92 -1.89
C LYS A 287 17.46 -10.06 -2.10
N ILE A 288 16.31 -10.68 -2.39
CA ILE A 288 15.08 -9.98 -2.73
C ILE A 288 14.33 -9.42 -1.51
N CYS A 289 14.62 -9.91 -0.29
CA CYS A 289 14.11 -9.38 0.97
C CYS A 289 15.24 -8.75 1.81
N SER A 290 16.22 -8.13 1.17
CA SER A 290 17.41 -7.58 1.86
C SER A 290 17.10 -6.37 2.77
N ALA A 291 15.92 -5.75 2.62
CA ALA A 291 15.40 -4.72 3.51
C ALA A 291 14.41 -5.27 4.57
N GLY A 292 14.21 -6.59 4.60
CA GLY A 292 13.31 -7.24 5.54
C GLY A 292 11.92 -7.53 4.97
N SER A 293 11.00 -7.87 5.88
CA SER A 293 9.61 -8.16 5.59
C SER A 293 8.69 -7.62 6.69
N GLN A 294 7.43 -7.42 6.36
CA GLN A 294 6.37 -7.07 7.31
C GLN A 294 5.09 -7.79 6.94
N THR A 295 4.49 -8.43 7.94
CA THR A 295 3.17 -9.04 7.81
C THR A 295 2.12 -8.11 8.38
N ILE A 296 1.03 -7.90 7.62
CA ILE A 296 -0.18 -7.23 8.11
C ILE A 296 -1.08 -8.34 8.64
N GLU A 297 -1.20 -8.41 9.95
CA GLU A 297 -2.02 -9.41 10.63
C GLU A 297 -3.49 -8.99 10.69
N ARG A 298 -4.40 -9.98 10.80
CA ARG A 298 -5.80 -9.71 11.06
C ARG A 298 -5.98 -9.20 12.49
N MET A 299 -6.92 -8.29 12.69
CA MET A 299 -7.25 -7.81 14.04
C MET A 299 -7.79 -8.97 14.87
N LYS A 300 -7.43 -9.05 16.14
CA LYS A 300 -7.97 -10.04 17.08
C LYS A 300 -9.21 -9.48 17.76
N LYS A 301 -10.09 -10.38 18.25
CA LYS A 301 -11.37 -10.01 18.85
C LYS A 301 -11.21 -9.04 20.03
N ASP A 302 -10.24 -9.31 20.88
CA ASP A 302 -10.04 -8.58 22.14
C ASP A 302 -9.04 -7.42 22.00
N ASP A 303 -8.52 -7.17 20.78
CA ASP A 303 -7.59 -6.09 20.52
C ASP A 303 -8.32 -4.74 20.45
N LEU A 304 -7.72 -3.72 21.03
CA LEU A 304 -8.19 -2.34 20.90
C LEU A 304 -8.36 -1.92 19.44
N GLN A 305 -7.51 -2.42 18.53
CA GLN A 305 -7.58 -2.12 17.11
C GLN A 305 -8.91 -2.54 16.47
N TRP A 306 -9.44 -3.70 16.85
CA TRP A 306 -10.77 -4.13 16.40
C TRP A 306 -11.87 -3.20 16.92
N GLN A 307 -11.80 -2.86 18.21
CA GLN A 307 -12.77 -1.95 18.82
C GLN A 307 -12.76 -0.60 18.13
N LEU A 308 -11.57 0.04 17.98
CA LEU A 308 -11.43 1.33 17.31
C LEU A 308 -11.90 1.30 15.85
N PHE A 309 -11.60 0.22 15.13
CA PHE A 309 -12.05 0.04 13.77
C PHE A 309 -13.58 -0.03 13.68
N CYS A 310 -14.22 -0.80 14.56
CA CYS A 310 -15.67 -0.87 14.66
C CYS A 310 -16.29 0.49 15.02
N GLU A 311 -15.74 1.20 16.01
CA GLU A 311 -16.20 2.52 16.43
C GLU A 311 -16.16 3.53 15.26
N VAL A 312 -15.05 3.54 14.50
CA VAL A 312 -14.93 4.41 13.33
C VAL A 312 -15.97 4.08 12.28
N LEU A 313 -16.12 2.81 11.91
CA LEU A 313 -17.10 2.40 10.90
C LEU A 313 -18.53 2.67 11.36
N TRP A 314 -18.83 2.46 12.65
CA TRP A 314 -20.16 2.64 13.21
C TRP A 314 -20.70 4.07 13.12
N GLU A 315 -19.81 5.04 13.02
CA GLU A 315 -20.19 6.44 12.78
C GLU A 315 -20.76 6.69 11.37
N TYR A 316 -20.52 5.78 10.43
CA TYR A 316 -20.97 5.86 9.04
C TYR A 316 -22.29 5.11 8.81
N GLN A 317 -23.31 5.42 9.63
CA GLN A 317 -24.64 4.85 9.48
C GLN A 317 -25.56 5.77 8.68
N TRP A 318 -26.14 5.24 7.59
CA TRP A 318 -27.17 5.92 6.77
C TRP A 318 -28.59 5.43 7.06
N VAL A 319 -28.78 4.51 8.02
CA VAL A 319 -30.10 4.14 8.53
C VAL A 319 -30.73 5.31 9.30
N LYS A 320 -32.07 5.42 9.34
CA LYS A 320 -32.77 6.50 10.03
C LYS A 320 -32.56 6.46 11.55
N ASN A 321 -32.61 5.26 12.12
CA ASN A 321 -32.53 5.03 13.55
C ASN A 321 -31.11 4.56 13.92
N LYS A 322 -30.18 5.52 14.07
CA LYS A 322 -28.81 5.19 14.48
C LYS A 322 -28.82 4.54 15.87
N GLN A 323 -28.29 3.33 15.96
CA GLN A 323 -28.14 2.59 17.21
C GLN A 323 -26.73 2.80 17.79
N PRO A 324 -26.57 2.70 19.13
CA PRO A 324 -25.26 2.65 19.75
C PRO A 324 -24.53 1.33 19.37
N LEU A 325 -23.20 1.38 19.33
CA LEU A 325 -22.40 0.18 19.17
C LEU A 325 -22.37 -0.57 20.50
N THR A 326 -22.79 -1.82 20.50
CA THR A 326 -22.77 -2.71 21.69
C THR A 326 -21.70 -3.79 21.53
N GLU A 327 -21.26 -4.37 22.65
CA GLU A 327 -20.34 -5.50 22.63
C GLU A 327 -20.92 -6.70 21.85
N GLU A 328 -22.21 -6.96 22.00
CA GLU A 328 -22.88 -8.03 21.27
C GLU A 328 -22.82 -7.83 19.75
N ILE A 329 -23.00 -6.60 19.27
CA ILE A 329 -22.85 -6.25 17.86
C ILE A 329 -21.40 -6.46 17.39
N MET A 330 -20.41 -6.01 18.17
CA MET A 330 -19.00 -6.22 17.85
C MET A 330 -18.61 -7.68 17.82
N ASP A 331 -19.17 -8.49 18.74
CA ASP A 331 -18.93 -9.92 18.80
C ASP A 331 -19.47 -10.65 17.57
N VAL A 332 -20.71 -10.36 17.17
CA VAL A 332 -21.30 -10.89 15.96
C VAL A 332 -20.54 -10.46 14.73
N TRP A 333 -20.15 -9.19 14.68
CA TRP A 333 -19.36 -8.64 13.57
C TRP A 333 -18.01 -9.37 13.45
N TYR A 334 -17.29 -9.53 14.56
CA TYR A 334 -16.03 -10.28 14.57
C TYR A 334 -16.22 -11.75 14.15
N HIS A 335 -17.22 -12.40 14.70
CA HIS A 335 -17.49 -13.82 14.42
C HIS A 335 -17.62 -14.09 12.92
N PHE A 336 -18.34 -13.24 12.19
CA PHE A 336 -18.61 -13.40 10.77
C PHE A 336 -17.59 -12.74 9.83
N THR A 337 -16.55 -12.09 10.35
CA THR A 337 -15.52 -11.41 9.52
C THR A 337 -14.09 -11.73 9.95
N GLN A 338 -13.92 -12.30 11.11
CA GLN A 338 -12.65 -12.75 11.69
C GLN A 338 -11.57 -11.64 11.71
N GLY A 339 -11.96 -10.38 11.89
CA GLY A 339 -11.04 -9.25 11.94
C GLY A 339 -10.40 -8.86 10.59
N ILE A 340 -10.93 -9.39 9.47
CA ILE A 340 -10.46 -9.03 8.12
C ILE A 340 -11.15 -7.73 7.69
N THR A 341 -10.38 -6.68 7.45
CA THR A 341 -10.88 -5.32 7.22
C THR A 341 -11.87 -5.22 6.07
N ALA A 342 -11.57 -5.81 4.91
CA ALA A 342 -12.46 -5.78 3.75
C ALA A 342 -13.79 -6.49 4.02
N PHE A 343 -13.75 -7.63 4.73
CA PHE A 343 -14.97 -8.35 5.08
C PHE A 343 -15.79 -7.61 6.13
N ALA A 344 -15.13 -6.95 7.08
CA ALA A 344 -15.83 -6.15 8.07
C ALA A 344 -16.55 -4.94 7.45
N VAL A 345 -15.90 -4.24 6.51
CA VAL A 345 -16.52 -3.14 5.76
C VAL A 345 -17.68 -3.64 4.90
N LEU A 346 -17.48 -4.74 4.15
CA LEU A 346 -18.52 -5.35 3.33
C LEU A 346 -19.73 -5.77 4.16
N PHE A 347 -19.49 -6.45 5.27
CA PHE A 347 -20.53 -6.91 6.19
C PHE A 347 -21.38 -5.75 6.71
N PHE A 348 -20.73 -4.67 7.14
CA PHE A 348 -21.40 -3.48 7.61
C PHE A 348 -22.19 -2.74 6.50
N ALA A 349 -21.65 -2.70 5.29
CA ALA A 349 -22.35 -2.14 4.13
C ALA A 349 -23.62 -2.94 3.80
N LEU A 350 -23.53 -4.28 3.81
CA LEU A 350 -24.65 -5.18 3.55
C LEU A 350 -25.72 -5.09 4.66
N ALA A 351 -25.30 -4.99 5.92
CA ALA A 351 -26.22 -4.80 7.04
C ALA A 351 -27.03 -3.52 6.88
N GLN A 352 -26.39 -2.41 6.52
CA GLN A 352 -27.09 -1.16 6.23
C GLN A 352 -28.00 -1.27 5.01
N ARG A 353 -27.52 -1.86 3.91
CA ARG A 353 -28.34 -2.05 2.71
C ARG A 353 -29.62 -2.82 3.00
N ARG A 354 -29.53 -3.85 3.86
CA ARG A 354 -30.70 -4.66 4.28
C ARG A 354 -31.65 -3.88 5.20
N ALA A 355 -31.11 -3.04 6.09
CA ALA A 355 -31.88 -2.26 7.04
C ALA A 355 -32.61 -1.06 6.39
N ILE A 356 -31.98 -0.41 5.40
CA ILE A 356 -32.54 0.75 4.71
C ILE A 356 -33.81 0.35 3.96
N GLY A 357 -34.92 1.06 4.24
CA GLY A 357 -36.24 0.77 3.66
C GLY A 357 -37.01 -0.36 4.37
N ASN A 358 -36.38 -1.04 5.34
CA ASN A 358 -37.00 -2.08 6.15
C ASN A 358 -37.03 -1.69 7.64
N SER A 359 -36.16 -2.28 8.47
CA SER A 359 -36.11 -2.00 9.91
C SER A 359 -35.59 -0.58 10.23
N GLU A 360 -34.86 0.02 9.31
CA GLU A 360 -34.18 1.31 9.46
C GLU A 360 -33.25 1.40 10.67
N GLU A 361 -32.77 0.26 11.14
CA GLU A 361 -31.80 0.13 12.23
C GLU A 361 -30.90 -1.11 12.01
N ILE A 362 -29.69 -1.07 12.55
CA ILE A 362 -28.76 -2.19 12.52
C ILE A 362 -28.81 -2.85 13.90
N ASN A 363 -29.15 -4.13 13.93
CA ASN A 363 -29.20 -4.94 15.13
C ASN A 363 -28.65 -6.35 14.83
N VAL A 364 -28.47 -7.16 15.86
CA VAL A 364 -27.92 -8.53 15.75
C VAL A 364 -28.70 -9.41 14.77
N ASN A 365 -30.03 -9.27 14.70
CA ASN A 365 -30.85 -10.04 13.77
C ASN A 365 -30.54 -9.68 12.31
N VAL A 366 -30.45 -8.40 11.99
CA VAL A 366 -30.07 -7.94 10.65
C VAL A 366 -28.69 -8.45 10.28
N MET A 367 -27.72 -8.36 11.20
CA MET A 367 -26.37 -8.85 10.98
C MET A 367 -26.33 -10.36 10.77
N SER A 368 -27.07 -11.14 11.55
CA SER A 368 -27.16 -12.60 11.39
C SER A 368 -27.77 -12.98 10.04
N LEU A 369 -28.79 -12.28 9.58
CA LEU A 369 -29.38 -12.50 8.25
C LEU A 369 -28.37 -12.23 7.14
N VAL A 370 -27.59 -11.14 7.23
CA VAL A 370 -26.53 -10.83 6.26
C VAL A 370 -25.48 -11.93 6.23
N ALA A 371 -25.02 -12.40 7.38
CA ALA A 371 -24.04 -13.47 7.46
C ALA A 371 -24.49 -14.75 6.74
N HIS A 372 -25.72 -15.17 7.00
CA HIS A 372 -26.23 -16.44 6.49
C HIS A 372 -26.76 -16.39 5.06
N GLN A 373 -27.17 -15.22 4.57
CA GLN A 373 -27.77 -15.08 3.24
C GLN A 373 -26.85 -14.33 2.27
N ASP A 374 -26.38 -13.15 2.63
CA ASP A 374 -25.66 -12.27 1.73
C ASP A 374 -24.15 -12.61 1.65
N MET A 375 -23.57 -13.16 2.75
CA MET A 375 -22.16 -13.58 2.82
C MET A 375 -21.98 -15.10 2.99
N ALA A 376 -22.99 -15.89 2.68
CA ALA A 376 -22.97 -17.36 2.81
C ALA A 376 -21.76 -18.00 2.09
N PHE A 377 -21.36 -17.46 0.95
CA PHE A 377 -20.23 -17.96 0.15
C PHE A 377 -18.85 -17.76 0.82
N LEU A 378 -18.71 -16.82 1.76
CA LEU A 378 -17.47 -16.59 2.52
C LEU A 378 -17.41 -17.43 3.80
N GLN A 379 -18.55 -17.94 4.30
CA GLN A 379 -18.62 -18.60 5.60
C GLN A 379 -17.74 -19.85 5.72
N PRO A 380 -17.57 -20.70 4.69
CA PRO A 380 -16.66 -21.84 4.78
C PRO A 380 -15.21 -21.41 5.06
N ALA A 381 -14.72 -20.38 4.38
CA ALA A 381 -13.37 -19.85 4.56
C ALA A 381 -13.19 -19.19 5.94
N LEU A 382 -14.16 -18.39 6.36
CA LEU A 382 -14.13 -17.71 7.66
C LEU A 382 -14.25 -18.71 8.83
N THR A 383 -15.04 -19.77 8.68
CA THR A 383 -15.13 -20.84 9.66
C THR A 383 -13.81 -21.62 9.75
N ALA A 384 -13.17 -21.90 8.62
CA ALA A 384 -11.85 -22.52 8.61
C ALA A 384 -10.82 -21.64 9.33
N LEU A 385 -10.83 -20.34 9.06
CA LEU A 385 -9.95 -19.36 9.70
C LEU A 385 -10.21 -19.26 11.22
N ALA A 386 -11.47 -19.29 11.65
CA ALA A 386 -11.87 -19.26 13.06
C ALA A 386 -11.42 -20.51 13.82
N SER A 387 -11.37 -21.66 13.15
CA SER A 387 -10.96 -22.92 13.77
C SER A 387 -9.49 -22.97 14.15
N ASN A 388 -8.64 -22.14 13.55
CA ASN A 388 -7.17 -22.18 13.62
C ASN A 388 -6.59 -23.59 13.32
N ASP A 389 -7.34 -24.45 12.63
CA ASP A 389 -6.92 -25.79 12.23
C ASP A 389 -6.20 -25.71 10.88
N PRO A 390 -4.88 -25.99 10.83
CA PRO A 390 -4.11 -25.90 9.59
C PRO A 390 -4.70 -26.74 8.44
N LYS A 391 -5.22 -27.93 8.74
CA LYS A 391 -5.80 -28.80 7.72
C LYS A 391 -7.07 -28.25 7.08
N ARG A 392 -7.92 -27.56 7.86
CA ARG A 392 -9.10 -26.88 7.32
C ARG A 392 -8.76 -25.66 6.52
N MET A 393 -7.67 -25.01 6.90
CA MET A 393 -7.18 -23.80 6.25
C MET A 393 -6.43 -24.10 4.95
N GLU A 394 -5.84 -25.30 4.76
CA GLU A 394 -5.14 -25.69 3.52
C GLU A 394 -5.99 -25.54 2.25
N SER A 395 -7.33 -25.67 2.37
CA SER A 395 -8.24 -25.45 1.25
C SER A 395 -8.41 -23.98 0.84
N PHE A 396 -7.82 -23.06 1.60
CA PHE A 396 -7.94 -21.61 1.42
C PHE A 396 -6.55 -20.97 1.51
N ASP A 397 -5.73 -21.23 0.50
CA ASP A 397 -4.30 -20.86 0.44
C ASP A 397 -4.00 -19.37 0.76
N ASP A 398 -4.95 -18.48 0.45
CA ASP A 398 -4.83 -17.06 0.71
C ASP A 398 -5.02 -16.66 2.19
N LEU A 399 -5.36 -17.64 3.04
CA LEU A 399 -5.73 -17.39 4.44
C LEU A 399 -4.74 -17.96 5.46
N VAL A 400 -3.60 -18.55 5.03
CA VAL A 400 -2.73 -19.26 5.97
C VAL A 400 -1.25 -18.99 5.75
N PHE A 401 -0.54 -18.72 6.85
CA PHE A 401 0.93 -18.82 6.90
C PHE A 401 1.35 -20.14 7.56
N SER A 402 2.25 -20.89 6.91
CA SER A 402 2.81 -22.08 7.54
C SER A 402 3.76 -21.73 8.70
N ARG A 403 4.07 -22.76 9.51
CA ARG A 403 5.06 -22.61 10.57
C ARG A 403 6.47 -22.33 10.01
N GLU A 404 6.75 -22.88 8.85
CA GLU A 404 8.01 -22.70 8.14
C GLU A 404 8.20 -21.27 7.66
N PHE A 405 7.15 -20.63 7.13
CA PHE A 405 7.20 -19.22 6.73
C PHE A 405 7.43 -18.28 7.93
N LYS A 406 6.78 -18.53 9.06
CA LYS A 406 7.00 -17.77 10.30
C LYS A 406 8.45 -17.87 10.81
N LYS A 407 9.10 -19.04 10.61
CA LYS A 407 10.53 -19.22 10.90
C LYS A 407 11.40 -18.46 9.89
N LEU A 408 11.02 -18.49 8.62
CA LEU A 408 11.73 -17.79 7.55
C LEU A 408 11.63 -16.28 7.73
N GLU A 409 10.46 -15.75 8.07
CA GLU A 409 10.24 -14.34 8.38
C GLU A 409 11.14 -13.87 9.54
N LYS A 410 11.31 -14.69 10.57
CA LYS A 410 12.26 -14.43 11.66
C LYS A 410 13.73 -14.43 11.20
N LEU A 411 14.09 -15.28 10.22
CA LEU A 411 15.44 -15.33 9.65
C LEU A 411 15.74 -14.14 8.73
N ILE A 412 14.75 -13.65 7.99
CA ILE A 412 14.86 -12.47 7.12
C ILE A 412 14.98 -11.21 7.99
N GLY A 413 14.37 -11.22 9.17
CA GLY A 413 14.26 -10.11 10.08
C GLY A 413 13.07 -9.20 9.73
N LYS A 414 12.36 -8.75 10.76
CA LYS A 414 11.44 -7.61 10.62
C LYS A 414 12.25 -6.40 10.19
N ALA A 415 11.64 -5.46 9.46
CA ALA A 415 12.30 -4.28 8.94
C ALA A 415 13.20 -3.59 9.97
N ALA A 416 14.47 -3.95 9.99
CA ALA A 416 15.46 -3.45 10.96
C ALA A 416 15.99 -2.07 10.54
N TYR A 417 15.10 -1.11 10.32
CA TYR A 417 15.51 0.26 10.03
C TYR A 417 15.79 1.09 11.28
N ILE A 418 15.44 0.56 12.44
CA ILE A 418 15.81 1.19 13.72
C ILE A 418 16.65 0.17 14.47
N GLY A 419 17.97 0.33 14.37
CA GLY A 419 18.92 -0.49 15.07
C GLY A 419 18.63 -0.49 16.57
N ARG A 420 18.27 -1.65 17.04
CA ARG A 420 18.53 -2.32 18.33
C ARG A 420 17.46 -3.39 18.50
N ASP A 421 17.92 -4.62 18.73
CA ASP A 421 17.11 -5.62 19.41
C ASP A 421 16.57 -5.00 20.70
N ARG A 422 15.29 -4.66 20.71
CA ARG A 422 14.54 -4.48 21.93
C ARG A 422 13.68 -5.71 22.08
N ASP A 423 13.88 -6.39 23.18
CA ASP A 423 13.02 -7.46 23.65
C ASP A 423 11.55 -7.05 23.49
N ASP A 424 10.75 -7.99 22.97
CA ASP A 424 9.31 -7.85 22.68
C ASP A 424 8.45 -7.68 23.95
N ASN A 425 8.93 -6.96 24.98
CA ASN A 425 8.16 -6.65 26.16
C ASN A 425 8.32 -5.18 26.53
N ASP A 426 7.16 -4.55 26.65
CA ASP A 426 6.86 -3.33 27.38
C ASP A 426 7.20 -1.97 26.76
N GLU A 427 6.19 -1.13 26.71
CA GLU A 427 6.06 0.33 26.62
C GLU A 427 5.52 0.92 25.32
N PHE A 428 5.53 0.23 24.18
CA PHE A 428 5.02 0.85 22.92
C PHE A 428 3.50 0.73 22.72
N GLU A 429 2.82 -0.24 23.35
CA GLU A 429 1.36 -0.38 23.23
C GLU A 429 0.61 0.75 23.96
N GLU A 430 1.09 1.21 25.10
CA GLU A 430 0.41 2.25 25.88
C GLU A 430 0.42 3.64 25.23
N ILE A 431 1.55 4.04 24.60
CA ILE A 431 1.67 5.37 23.99
C ILE A 431 0.82 5.49 22.73
N THR A 432 0.79 4.45 21.91
CA THR A 432 -0.01 4.43 20.66
C THR A 432 -1.51 4.42 20.96
N GLU A 433 -1.93 3.70 22.00
CA GLU A 433 -3.32 3.61 22.45
C GLU A 433 -3.86 4.93 23.01
N SER A 434 -3.09 5.60 23.85
CA SER A 434 -3.52 6.84 24.48
C SER A 434 -3.61 8.00 23.48
N GLN A 435 -2.69 8.07 22.52
CA GLN A 435 -2.68 9.11 21.51
C GLN A 435 -3.78 8.91 20.48
N ILE A 436 -4.00 7.68 19.98
CA ILE A 436 -5.11 7.40 19.07
C ILE A 436 -6.46 7.70 19.74
N LYS A 437 -6.64 7.34 21.01
CA LYS A 437 -7.85 7.68 21.78
C LYS A 437 -8.03 9.18 21.96
N SER A 438 -6.95 9.94 22.19
CA SER A 438 -7.01 11.39 22.39
C SER A 438 -7.37 12.12 21.09
N ASP A 439 -6.82 11.70 19.97
CA ASP A 439 -7.06 12.32 18.68
C ASP A 439 -8.49 12.07 18.17
N ILE A 440 -9.00 10.84 18.34
CA ILE A 440 -10.41 10.53 18.03
C ILE A 440 -11.37 11.36 18.87
N ARG A 441 -11.08 11.54 20.19
CA ARG A 441 -11.92 12.34 21.09
C ARG A 441 -11.79 13.83 20.83
N GLN A 442 -10.64 14.35 20.42
CA GLN A 442 -10.47 15.77 20.08
C GLN A 442 -11.18 16.12 18.76
N GLU A 443 -11.05 15.29 17.73
CA GLU A 443 -11.76 15.51 16.46
C GLU A 443 -13.28 15.44 16.63
N THR A 444 -13.77 14.57 17.50
CA THR A 444 -15.21 14.51 17.85
C THR A 444 -15.67 15.79 18.56
N LYS A 445 -14.85 16.38 19.45
CA LYS A 445 -15.14 17.64 20.12
C LYS A 445 -15.03 18.87 19.20
N VAL A 446 -14.10 18.87 18.26
CA VAL A 446 -13.95 19.95 17.27
C VAL A 446 -15.10 19.94 16.26
N SER A 447 -15.54 18.76 15.83
CA SER A 447 -16.71 18.61 14.96
C SER A 447 -18.01 19.09 15.63
N LEU A 448 -18.18 18.85 16.94
CA LEU A 448 -19.32 19.34 17.72
C LEU A 448 -19.27 20.86 17.91
N LYS A 449 -18.11 21.47 18.11
CA LYS A 449 -17.97 22.93 18.25
C LYS A 449 -18.14 23.68 16.93
N HIS A 450 -17.85 23.08 15.78
CA HIS A 450 -18.10 23.71 14.47
C HIS A 450 -19.57 23.66 14.04
N SER A 451 -20.38 22.74 14.60
CA SER A 451 -21.82 22.68 14.34
C SER A 451 -22.61 23.75 15.10
N ASP A 452 -22.06 24.25 16.20
CA ASP A 452 -22.76 25.25 17.04
C ASP A 452 -22.47 26.72 16.64
N HIS A 453 -21.50 26.98 15.74
CA HIS A 453 -21.14 28.33 15.31
C HIS A 453 -21.66 28.76 13.92
N VAL A 454 -22.46 27.94 13.25
CA VAL A 454 -23.05 28.26 11.92
C VAL A 454 -24.53 28.60 11.97
N SER A 455 -25.08 28.87 13.13
CA SER A 455 -26.42 29.48 13.25
C SER A 455 -26.25 30.92 13.69
N LEU A 456 -26.59 31.85 12.81
CA LEU A 456 -26.84 33.27 12.95
C LEU A 456 -25.88 34.17 12.17
N LYS A 457 -26.28 34.41 10.91
CA LYS A 457 -26.37 35.75 10.30
C LYS A 457 -26.91 35.61 8.88
N THR A 458 -28.24 35.77 8.77
CA THR A 458 -28.90 36.13 7.52
C THR A 458 -29.17 37.64 7.63
N ASP A 459 -28.38 38.42 6.93
CA ASP A 459 -28.76 39.73 6.46
C ASP A 459 -28.54 39.76 4.95
N ASP A 460 -29.65 39.73 4.23
CA ASP A 460 -29.72 39.86 2.79
C ASP A 460 -30.13 41.32 2.46
N PRO A 461 -29.35 42.05 1.67
CA PRO A 461 -29.87 43.15 0.91
C PRO A 461 -29.46 43.05 -0.56
N HIS A 462 -30.29 42.47 -1.40
CA HIS A 462 -30.44 42.86 -2.80
C HIS A 462 -31.42 41.95 -3.56
N LYS A 463 -32.68 42.37 -3.63
CA LYS A 463 -33.59 41.95 -4.70
C LYS A 463 -33.38 42.85 -5.92
N PRO A 464 -33.23 42.35 -7.12
CA PRO A 464 -33.43 43.11 -8.33
C PRO A 464 -34.90 43.03 -8.78
N ASN A 465 -35.50 44.21 -8.98
CA ASN A 465 -36.77 44.40 -9.69
C ASN A 465 -36.61 44.02 -11.17
N TRP A 466 -37.58 43.30 -11.66
CA TRP A 466 -37.86 43.21 -13.10
C TRP A 466 -39.22 43.81 -13.36
N ASN A 467 -39.28 44.94 -14.11
CA ASN A 467 -40.33 45.29 -15.01
C ASN A 467 -40.07 44.67 -16.37
#